data_bf816a716cd8146d5375a1699ec6c661
#
_entry.id   bf816a716cd8146d5375a1699ec6c661
#
_cell.length_a   1.000
_cell.length_b   1.000
_cell.length_c   1.000
_cell.angle_alpha   90.00
_cell.angle_beta   90.00
_cell.angle_gamma   90.00
#
_symmetry.space_group_name_H-M   'P 1'
#
loop_
_entity.id
_entity.type
_entity.pdbx_description
1 polymer ?
#
loop_
_entity_poly.entity_id
_entity_poly.type
_entity_poly.pdbx_seq_one_letter_code
_entity_poly.pdbx_strand_id
1 'polypeptide(L)'
;FDTCFKEHENLYQLWTKFTAGEKTYPASYQNVGKLAGGVFEALPDVVEYATSTGHWMVGEALYNGNVRFEDEKIVADSLFFQTMGIEVLSGNPIQDLQLVDVIYLSQELAEKMFGGENPIGKVVSYNGEFNLTIKGVYATIPYNSTMKPKAVISMPSAWSRNVGNYSWTGGESWNAYIRIKPNTDIEALNKRINLMMQQHIPKDAGYNMEIIAKPIRDTYRSFDKVKRMTPILCILGACILFITALNYVLLS
;
A
#
# COMPACT_ATOMS: atom_id res chain seq x y z
N PHE A 1 5.89 -12.84 -4.15
CA PHE A 1 5.02 -11.86 -3.50
C PHE A 1 4.53 -10.83 -4.52
N ASP A 2 3.32 -10.30 -4.31
CA ASP A 2 2.73 -9.16 -5.04
C ASP A 2 2.50 -9.36 -6.56
N THR A 3 2.52 -10.60 -7.03
CA THR A 3 2.17 -10.95 -8.42
C THR A 3 0.69 -11.32 -8.59
N CYS A 4 -0.10 -11.19 -7.51
CA CYS A 4 -1.53 -11.44 -7.52
C CYS A 4 -2.36 -10.28 -8.08
N PHE A 5 -1.77 -9.10 -8.19
CA PHE A 5 -2.42 -7.92 -8.77
C PHE A 5 -2.45 -8.02 -10.29
N LYS A 6 -3.59 -7.68 -10.88
CA LYS A 6 -3.74 -7.70 -12.35
C LYS A 6 -2.70 -6.77 -12.98
N GLU A 7 -1.99 -7.25 -14.02
CA GLU A 7 -0.94 -6.49 -14.72
C GLU A 7 0.11 -5.91 -13.74
N HIS A 8 0.54 -6.73 -12.79
CA HIS A 8 1.48 -6.33 -11.74
C HIS A 8 2.84 -5.85 -12.29
N GLU A 9 3.20 -6.18 -13.52
CA GLU A 9 4.38 -5.70 -14.23
C GLU A 9 4.35 -4.20 -14.49
N ASN A 10 3.15 -3.61 -14.56
CA ASN A 10 2.93 -2.17 -14.74
C ASN A 10 2.64 -1.44 -13.41
N LEU A 11 2.67 -2.16 -12.28
CA LEU A 11 2.39 -1.63 -10.95
C LEU A 11 3.69 -1.35 -10.20
N TYR A 12 3.85 -0.11 -9.74
CA TYR A 12 5.03 0.37 -9.03
C TYR A 12 4.66 1.01 -7.70
N GLN A 13 5.48 0.77 -6.69
CA GLN A 13 5.45 1.51 -5.44
C GLN A 13 6.51 2.62 -5.48
N LEU A 14 6.13 3.83 -5.08
CA LEU A 14 7.07 4.95 -4.98
C LEU A 14 7.79 4.88 -3.63
N TRP A 15 9.10 5.03 -3.68
CA TRP A 15 9.97 5.04 -2.52
C TRP A 15 10.68 6.39 -2.44
N THR A 16 10.80 6.96 -1.24
CA THR A 16 11.51 8.21 -0.99
C THR A 16 12.84 7.94 -0.33
N LYS A 17 13.90 8.46 -0.92
CA LYS A 17 15.23 8.57 -0.32
C LYS A 17 15.41 10.01 0.16
N PHE A 18 15.56 10.17 1.46
CA PHE A 18 15.62 11.47 2.12
C PHE A 18 17.07 11.84 2.44
N THR A 19 17.47 13.07 2.14
CA THR A 19 18.79 13.61 2.47
C THR A 19 18.63 14.93 3.20
N ALA A 20 19.23 15.06 4.39
CA ALA A 20 19.24 16.30 5.18
C ALA A 20 20.69 16.65 5.53
N GLY A 21 21.17 17.79 5.06
CA GLY A 21 22.59 18.15 5.15
C GLY A 21 23.48 17.07 4.49
N GLU A 22 24.46 16.57 5.22
CA GLU A 22 25.35 15.48 4.76
C GLU A 22 24.79 14.07 4.97
N LYS A 23 23.66 13.94 5.69
CA LYS A 23 23.10 12.64 6.04
C LYS A 23 22.05 12.19 5.05
N THR A 24 22.29 11.04 4.41
CA THR A 24 21.33 10.36 3.56
C THR A 24 20.75 9.15 4.29
N TYR A 25 19.43 9.06 4.31
CA TYR A 25 18.68 7.95 4.89
C TYR A 25 18.37 6.89 3.83
N PRO A 26 18.29 5.61 4.21
CA PRO A 26 17.85 4.57 3.29
C PRO A 26 16.49 4.90 2.69
N ALA A 27 16.29 4.50 1.42
CA ALA A 27 15.00 4.70 0.78
C ALA A 27 13.88 3.97 1.53
N SER A 28 12.80 4.68 1.81
CA SER A 28 11.60 4.19 2.50
C SER A 28 10.40 4.20 1.55
N TYR A 29 9.47 3.28 1.76
CA TYR A 29 8.17 3.26 1.07
C TYR A 29 7.16 4.28 1.63
N GLN A 30 7.53 4.98 2.71
CA GLN A 30 6.71 6.05 3.29
C GLN A 30 6.97 7.36 2.54
N ASN A 31 5.90 8.02 2.16
CA ASN A 31 5.92 9.20 1.31
C ASN A 31 5.07 10.33 1.88
N VAL A 32 5.21 11.51 1.30
CA VAL A 32 4.30 12.64 1.52
C VAL A 32 2.93 12.38 0.88
N GLY A 33 1.87 12.87 1.48
CA GLY A 33 0.50 12.51 1.10
C GLY A 33 0.15 12.83 -0.36
N LYS A 34 0.61 13.97 -0.87
CA LYS A 34 0.28 14.43 -2.23
C LYS A 34 1.10 13.77 -3.35
N LEU A 35 2.09 12.91 -3.04
CA LEU A 35 3.00 12.40 -4.06
C LEU A 35 2.27 11.65 -5.18
N ALA A 36 1.43 10.65 -4.85
CA ALA A 36 0.75 9.85 -5.88
C ALA A 36 -0.17 10.69 -6.75
N GLY A 37 -1.01 11.54 -6.14
CA GLY A 37 -1.90 12.45 -6.87
C GLY A 37 -1.15 13.41 -7.78
N GLY A 38 -0.07 14.01 -7.28
CA GLY A 38 0.76 14.91 -8.08
C GLY A 38 1.47 14.23 -9.25
N VAL A 39 1.92 12.98 -9.06
CA VAL A 39 2.49 12.19 -10.17
C VAL A 39 1.43 11.89 -11.22
N PHE A 40 0.22 11.54 -10.83
CA PHE A 40 -0.90 11.30 -11.73
C PHE A 40 -1.27 12.54 -12.56
N GLU A 41 -1.37 13.70 -11.90
CA GLU A 41 -1.70 14.97 -12.53
C GLU A 41 -0.59 15.46 -13.47
N ALA A 42 0.67 15.30 -13.08
CA ALA A 42 1.81 15.81 -13.84
C ALA A 42 2.23 14.94 -15.03
N LEU A 43 1.92 13.63 -15.00
CA LEU A 43 2.44 12.65 -15.95
C LEU A 43 1.34 11.77 -16.60
N PRO A 44 0.22 12.36 -17.09
CA PRO A 44 -0.91 11.58 -17.62
C PRO A 44 -0.60 10.84 -18.94
N ASP A 45 0.52 11.17 -19.58
CA ASP A 45 1.01 10.49 -20.78
C ASP A 45 1.59 9.11 -20.47
N VAL A 46 2.13 8.87 -19.27
CA VAL A 46 2.78 7.63 -18.88
C VAL A 46 2.16 6.96 -17.64
N VAL A 47 1.49 7.71 -16.77
CA VAL A 47 0.79 7.19 -15.59
C VAL A 47 -0.69 7.02 -15.90
N GLU A 48 -1.19 5.80 -15.75
CA GLU A 48 -2.59 5.46 -16.01
C GLU A 48 -3.47 5.70 -14.79
N TYR A 49 -3.00 5.26 -13.61
CA TYR A 49 -3.65 5.47 -12.32
C TYR A 49 -2.61 5.66 -11.23
N ALA A 50 -2.98 6.36 -10.17
CA ALA A 50 -2.17 6.48 -8.96
C ALA A 50 -3.06 6.52 -7.72
N THR A 51 -2.54 6.01 -6.60
CA THR A 51 -3.26 6.00 -5.32
C THR A 51 -2.31 6.21 -4.17
N SER A 52 -2.82 6.89 -3.14
CA SER A 52 -2.20 6.96 -1.82
C SER A 52 -2.96 6.09 -0.85
N THR A 53 -2.24 5.32 -0.02
CA THR A 53 -2.83 4.57 1.08
C THR A 53 -2.20 4.97 2.40
N GLY A 54 -3.00 5.04 3.45
CA GLY A 54 -2.55 5.36 4.80
C GLY A 54 -2.89 4.24 5.78
N HIS A 55 -2.05 4.09 6.81
CA HIS A 55 -2.24 3.12 7.89
C HIS A 55 -2.78 3.75 9.17
N TRP A 56 -3.34 4.96 9.09
CA TRP A 56 -4.05 5.56 10.22
C TRP A 56 -5.34 4.80 10.43
N MET A 57 -5.77 4.69 11.66
CA MET A 57 -6.94 3.92 12.03
C MET A 57 -6.72 2.39 11.97
N VAL A 58 -5.46 1.90 12.03
CA VAL A 58 -5.15 0.47 11.78
C VAL A 58 -5.25 -0.39 13.05
N GLY A 59 -4.94 0.18 14.22
CA GLY A 59 -4.95 -0.56 15.50
C GLY A 59 -6.33 -0.77 16.11
N GLU A 60 -7.37 -0.27 15.47
CA GLU A 60 -8.72 -0.19 15.99
C GLU A 60 -9.59 -1.32 15.40
N ALA A 61 -10.62 -1.74 16.13
CA ALA A 61 -11.49 -2.82 15.70
C ALA A 61 -12.72 -2.30 14.96
N LEU A 62 -13.22 -3.11 14.03
CA LEU A 62 -14.58 -2.97 13.50
C LEU A 62 -15.54 -3.79 14.35
N TYR A 63 -16.75 -3.28 14.56
CA TYR A 63 -17.80 -3.98 15.28
C TYR A 63 -19.04 -4.15 14.41
N ASN A 64 -19.55 -5.36 14.37
CA ASN A 64 -20.90 -5.67 13.89
C ASN A 64 -21.75 -6.08 15.11
N GLY A 65 -22.58 -5.18 15.61
CA GLY A 65 -23.19 -5.32 16.92
C GLY A 65 -22.15 -5.44 18.02
N ASN A 66 -22.14 -6.53 18.76
CA ASN A 66 -21.19 -6.79 19.85
C ASN A 66 -19.98 -7.62 19.41
N VAL A 67 -19.87 -8.02 18.15
CA VAL A 67 -18.77 -8.84 17.65
C VAL A 67 -17.65 -7.96 17.14
N ARG A 68 -16.42 -8.19 17.63
CA ARG A 68 -15.21 -7.45 17.33
C ARG A 68 -14.39 -8.12 16.22
N PHE A 69 -13.88 -7.31 15.28
CA PHE A 69 -13.05 -7.75 14.16
C PHE A 69 -11.77 -6.89 14.10
N GLU A 70 -10.60 -7.52 14.25
CA GLU A 70 -9.29 -6.85 14.26
C GLU A 70 -8.53 -6.99 12.93
N ASP A 71 -9.22 -7.33 11.87
CA ASP A 71 -8.61 -7.55 10.57
C ASP A 71 -7.92 -6.28 10.04
N GLU A 72 -6.88 -6.47 9.20
CA GLU A 72 -6.07 -5.39 8.63
C GLU A 72 -6.93 -4.45 7.79
N LYS A 73 -6.80 -3.16 8.05
CA LYS A 73 -7.50 -2.08 7.36
C LYS A 73 -6.52 -1.07 6.80
N ILE A 74 -6.91 -0.38 5.74
CA ILE A 74 -6.21 0.80 5.23
C ILE A 74 -7.19 1.92 4.96
N VAL A 75 -6.67 3.13 4.89
CA VAL A 75 -7.34 4.28 4.30
C VAL A 75 -6.83 4.45 2.87
N ALA A 76 -7.72 4.62 1.89
CA ALA A 76 -7.32 4.81 0.50
C ALA A 76 -8.24 5.80 -0.24
N ASP A 77 -7.73 6.35 -1.35
CA ASP A 77 -8.50 7.17 -2.26
C ASP A 77 -9.36 6.34 -3.24
N SER A 78 -10.15 7.04 -4.06
CA SER A 78 -11.10 6.41 -4.98
C SER A 78 -10.46 5.63 -6.12
N LEU A 79 -9.19 5.85 -6.43
CA LEU A 79 -8.47 5.15 -7.49
C LEU A 79 -7.72 3.89 -7.01
N PHE A 80 -7.81 3.57 -5.72
CA PHE A 80 -7.09 2.45 -5.12
C PHE A 80 -7.28 1.13 -5.87
N PHE A 81 -8.51 0.71 -6.10
CA PHE A 81 -8.81 -0.58 -6.72
C PHE A 81 -8.32 -0.66 -8.17
N GLN A 82 -8.45 0.43 -8.94
CA GLN A 82 -7.93 0.48 -10.32
C GLN A 82 -6.41 0.48 -10.35
N THR A 83 -5.77 1.30 -9.50
CA THR A 83 -4.32 1.36 -9.43
C THR A 83 -3.75 0.00 -9.08
N MET A 84 -4.31 -0.67 -8.07
CA MET A 84 -3.84 -1.99 -7.63
C MET A 84 -4.29 -3.14 -8.54
N GLY A 85 -5.29 -2.94 -9.40
CA GLY A 85 -5.85 -4.01 -10.23
C GLY A 85 -6.58 -5.05 -9.40
N ILE A 86 -7.27 -4.62 -8.33
CA ILE A 86 -8.08 -5.47 -7.46
C ILE A 86 -9.51 -5.49 -8.00
N GLU A 87 -10.07 -6.69 -8.15
CA GLU A 87 -11.44 -6.86 -8.61
C GLU A 87 -12.45 -6.41 -7.56
N VAL A 88 -13.36 -5.53 -7.95
CA VAL A 88 -14.49 -5.09 -7.13
C VAL A 88 -15.71 -5.94 -7.51
N LEU A 89 -16.23 -6.68 -6.55
CA LEU A 89 -17.36 -7.59 -6.73
C LEU A 89 -18.70 -6.87 -6.66
N SER A 90 -18.77 -5.80 -5.87
CA SER A 90 -19.94 -4.93 -5.77
C SER A 90 -19.56 -3.53 -5.29
N GLY A 91 -20.35 -2.52 -5.68
CA GLY A 91 -20.10 -1.10 -5.38
C GLY A 91 -19.44 -0.34 -6.52
N ASN A 92 -19.30 0.97 -6.35
CA ASN A 92 -18.59 1.87 -7.28
C ASN A 92 -17.53 2.68 -6.54
N PRO A 93 -16.30 2.15 -6.37
CA PRO A 93 -15.27 2.78 -5.53
C PRO A 93 -14.89 4.20 -5.99
N ILE A 94 -14.98 4.50 -7.30
CA ILE A 94 -14.66 5.83 -7.82
C ILE A 94 -15.58 6.90 -7.22
N GLN A 95 -16.84 6.57 -7.02
CA GLN A 95 -17.82 7.48 -6.43
C GLN A 95 -17.88 7.32 -4.91
N ASP A 96 -17.95 6.08 -4.43
CA ASP A 96 -18.18 5.79 -3.03
C ASP A 96 -17.02 6.24 -2.12
N LEU A 97 -15.76 5.99 -2.52
CA LEU A 97 -14.60 6.36 -1.70
C LEU A 97 -14.27 7.87 -1.72
N GLN A 98 -15.07 8.67 -2.42
CA GLN A 98 -15.07 10.13 -2.29
C GLN A 98 -15.98 10.64 -1.14
N LEU A 99 -16.79 9.76 -0.57
CA LEU A 99 -17.72 10.09 0.50
C LEU A 99 -17.07 9.82 1.86
N VAL A 100 -17.55 10.55 2.88
CA VAL A 100 -17.18 10.32 4.28
C VAL A 100 -17.93 9.12 4.85
N ASP A 101 -17.32 8.41 5.79
CA ASP A 101 -17.90 7.27 6.51
C ASP A 101 -18.31 6.09 5.63
N VAL A 102 -17.46 5.80 4.65
CA VAL A 102 -17.60 4.69 3.73
C VAL A 102 -16.48 3.66 3.94
N ILE A 103 -16.86 2.38 3.86
CA ILE A 103 -15.95 1.25 3.92
C ILE A 103 -16.27 0.22 2.84
N TYR A 104 -15.23 -0.37 2.28
CA TYR A 104 -15.26 -1.56 1.43
C TYR A 104 -14.67 -2.74 2.19
N LEU A 105 -15.28 -3.90 2.10
CA LEU A 105 -14.83 -5.14 2.75
C LEU A 105 -14.27 -6.11 1.72
N SER A 106 -13.24 -6.87 2.09
CA SER A 106 -12.90 -8.06 1.31
C SER A 106 -14.01 -9.09 1.41
N GLN A 107 -14.17 -9.93 0.40
CA GLN A 107 -15.16 -11.02 0.41
C GLN A 107 -15.03 -11.89 1.67
N GLU A 108 -13.82 -12.22 2.08
CA GLU A 108 -13.57 -13.01 3.29
C GLU A 108 -14.07 -12.32 4.56
N LEU A 109 -13.81 -11.00 4.71
CA LEU A 109 -14.28 -10.28 5.89
C LEU A 109 -15.80 -10.07 5.86
N ALA A 110 -16.38 -9.81 4.69
CA ALA A 110 -17.83 -9.71 4.52
C ALA A 110 -18.54 -11.02 4.92
N GLU A 111 -18.01 -12.16 4.47
CA GLU A 111 -18.53 -13.48 4.85
C GLU A 111 -18.38 -13.74 6.36
N LYS A 112 -17.22 -13.44 6.92
CA LYS A 112 -16.93 -13.57 8.36
C LYS A 112 -17.87 -12.72 9.23
N MET A 113 -18.23 -11.51 8.76
CA MET A 113 -19.08 -10.58 9.51
C MET A 113 -20.57 -10.83 9.35
N PHE A 114 -21.02 -11.31 8.19
CA PHE A 114 -22.44 -11.35 7.81
C PHE A 114 -22.95 -12.74 7.38
N GLY A 115 -22.06 -13.75 7.28
CA GLY A 115 -22.46 -15.13 7.06
C GLY A 115 -23.24 -15.35 5.75
N GLY A 116 -22.82 -14.70 4.65
CA GLY A 116 -23.50 -14.82 3.35
C GLY A 116 -24.66 -13.85 3.13
N GLU A 117 -25.07 -13.07 4.14
CA GLU A 117 -26.02 -11.98 3.93
C GLU A 117 -25.38 -10.83 3.15
N ASN A 118 -26.16 -10.14 2.31
CA ASN A 118 -25.68 -8.96 1.59
C ASN A 118 -25.23 -7.87 2.59
N PRO A 119 -23.91 -7.49 2.60
CA PRO A 119 -23.41 -6.48 3.50
C PRO A 119 -23.69 -5.04 3.04
N ILE A 120 -24.03 -4.81 1.77
CA ILE A 120 -24.17 -3.48 1.19
C ILE A 120 -25.28 -2.69 1.89
N GLY A 121 -24.93 -1.47 2.30
CA GLY A 121 -25.82 -0.56 3.05
C GLY A 121 -25.87 -0.83 4.55
N LYS A 122 -25.31 -1.96 5.03
CA LYS A 122 -25.17 -2.19 6.47
C LYS A 122 -24.10 -1.28 7.05
N VAL A 123 -24.17 -1.11 8.37
CA VAL A 123 -23.30 -0.22 9.12
C VAL A 123 -22.44 -1.03 10.07
N VAL A 124 -21.15 -0.72 10.12
CA VAL A 124 -20.21 -1.24 11.10
C VAL A 124 -19.69 -0.09 11.95
N SER A 125 -19.49 -0.33 13.24
CA SER A 125 -18.88 0.68 14.09
C SER A 125 -17.35 0.52 14.07
N TYR A 126 -16.66 1.64 13.94
CA TYR A 126 -15.21 1.74 14.09
C TYR A 126 -14.89 2.08 15.54
N ASN A 127 -14.26 1.16 16.24
CA ASN A 127 -13.85 1.26 17.66
C ASN A 127 -14.95 1.71 18.63
N GLY A 128 -16.23 1.66 18.24
CA GLY A 128 -17.32 2.23 19.03
C GLY A 128 -17.43 3.76 18.97
N GLU A 129 -16.57 4.43 18.19
CA GLU A 129 -16.49 5.89 18.13
C GLU A 129 -17.36 6.49 17.02
N PHE A 130 -17.39 5.85 15.86
CA PHE A 130 -18.20 6.29 14.73
C PHE A 130 -18.59 5.12 13.81
N ASN A 131 -19.52 5.39 12.94
CA ASN A 131 -20.10 4.39 12.05
C ASN A 131 -19.58 4.54 10.63
N LEU A 132 -19.36 3.39 9.97
CA LEU A 132 -18.99 3.30 8.57
C LEU A 132 -20.06 2.53 7.81
N THR A 133 -20.51 3.07 6.69
CA THR A 133 -21.48 2.41 5.79
C THR A 133 -20.75 1.55 4.78
N ILE A 134 -21.09 0.28 4.69
CA ILE A 134 -20.52 -0.64 3.71
C ILE A 134 -21.12 -0.30 2.34
N LYS A 135 -20.27 0.12 1.39
CA LYS A 135 -20.66 0.46 0.02
C LYS A 135 -20.22 -0.56 -1.01
N GLY A 136 -19.27 -1.41 -0.67
CA GLY A 136 -18.79 -2.40 -1.62
C GLY A 136 -18.07 -3.58 -1.01
N VAL A 137 -17.89 -4.60 -1.86
CA VAL A 137 -17.13 -5.81 -1.57
C VAL A 137 -16.13 -6.02 -2.69
N TYR A 138 -14.90 -6.40 -2.36
CA TYR A 138 -13.84 -6.71 -3.31
C TYR A 138 -13.28 -8.11 -3.10
N ALA A 139 -12.66 -8.66 -4.15
CA ALA A 139 -12.03 -9.97 -4.12
C ALA A 139 -10.92 -10.02 -3.06
N THR A 140 -10.90 -11.09 -2.27
CA THR A 140 -9.90 -11.26 -1.21
C THR A 140 -8.49 -11.32 -1.80
N ILE A 141 -7.61 -10.46 -1.33
CA ILE A 141 -6.21 -10.43 -1.75
C ILE A 141 -5.50 -11.63 -1.13
N PRO A 142 -4.74 -12.43 -1.91
CA PRO A 142 -4.04 -13.59 -1.42
C PRO A 142 -3.00 -13.27 -0.33
N TYR A 143 -2.74 -14.25 0.54
CA TYR A 143 -1.81 -14.09 1.67
C TYR A 143 -0.35 -13.82 1.27
N ASN A 144 0.03 -14.15 0.03
CA ASN A 144 1.36 -13.92 -0.53
C ASN A 144 1.54 -12.50 -1.10
N SER A 145 0.74 -11.54 -0.62
CA SER A 145 0.91 -10.12 -0.90
C SER A 145 1.46 -9.37 0.31
N THR A 146 2.27 -8.34 0.07
CA THR A 146 2.76 -7.40 1.10
C THR A 146 1.66 -6.44 1.55
N MET A 147 0.68 -6.19 0.69
CA MET A 147 -0.51 -5.40 0.98
C MET A 147 -1.76 -6.26 0.78
N LYS A 148 -2.45 -6.58 1.87
CA LYS A 148 -3.61 -7.46 1.88
C LYS A 148 -4.68 -6.99 2.87
N PRO A 149 -5.10 -5.72 2.80
CA PRO A 149 -6.15 -5.23 3.68
C PRO A 149 -7.41 -6.06 3.51
N LYS A 150 -8.11 -6.27 4.61
CA LYS A 150 -9.43 -6.89 4.64
C LYS A 150 -10.54 -5.85 4.57
N ALA A 151 -10.21 -4.58 4.85
CA ALA A 151 -11.12 -3.46 4.69
C ALA A 151 -10.39 -2.21 4.17
N VAL A 152 -11.08 -1.43 3.36
CA VAL A 152 -10.62 -0.15 2.80
C VAL A 152 -11.61 0.93 3.23
N ILE A 153 -11.13 1.87 4.04
CA ILE A 153 -11.90 3.03 4.50
C ILE A 153 -11.62 4.19 3.55
N SER A 154 -12.63 4.96 3.22
CA SER A 154 -12.47 6.12 2.35
C SER A 154 -11.54 7.17 2.96
N MET A 155 -10.68 7.76 2.14
CA MET A 155 -9.73 8.80 2.57
C MET A 155 -10.42 10.05 3.16
N PRO A 156 -11.57 10.54 2.65
CA PRO A 156 -12.32 11.61 3.28
C PRO A 156 -12.77 11.32 4.72
N SER A 157 -12.95 10.04 5.09
CA SER A 157 -13.28 9.67 6.47
C SER A 157 -12.13 9.96 7.45
N ALA A 158 -10.89 9.78 7.03
CA ALA A 158 -9.72 10.12 7.82
C ALA A 158 -9.56 11.65 7.92
N TRP A 159 -9.69 12.37 6.80
CA TRP A 159 -9.53 13.81 6.76
C TRP A 159 -10.59 14.56 7.59
N SER A 160 -11.84 14.10 7.57
CA SER A 160 -12.92 14.69 8.39
C SER A 160 -12.64 14.60 9.88
N ARG A 161 -11.70 13.73 10.29
CA ARG A 161 -11.26 13.53 11.68
C ARG A 161 -9.86 14.07 11.96
N ASN A 162 -9.32 14.88 11.04
CA ASN A 162 -7.95 15.42 11.11
C ASN A 162 -6.86 14.33 11.24
N VAL A 163 -7.11 13.15 10.66
CA VAL A 163 -6.17 12.05 10.64
C VAL A 163 -5.41 12.06 9.33
N GLY A 164 -4.09 12.03 9.42
CA GLY A 164 -3.19 12.07 8.27
C GLY A 164 -2.92 13.49 7.75
N ASN A 165 -1.66 13.71 7.35
CA ASN A 165 -1.24 14.95 6.70
C ASN A 165 -1.17 14.75 5.19
N TYR A 166 -2.09 15.37 4.44
CA TYR A 166 -2.11 15.33 2.97
C TYR A 166 -1.47 16.60 2.40
N SER A 167 -0.15 16.64 2.44
CA SER A 167 0.66 17.78 1.97
C SER A 167 1.86 17.33 1.15
N TRP A 168 2.60 18.30 0.56
CA TRP A 168 3.85 18.07 -0.14
C TRP A 168 5.06 17.97 0.80
N THR A 169 4.91 18.41 2.05
CA THR A 169 5.99 18.48 3.02
C THR A 169 5.49 18.00 4.38
N GLY A 170 6.30 17.18 5.05
CA GLY A 170 6.00 16.65 6.38
C GLY A 170 4.97 15.51 6.38
N GLY A 171 4.99 14.70 7.42
CA GLY A 171 4.07 13.59 7.60
C GLY A 171 4.27 12.45 6.60
N GLU A 172 5.47 11.93 6.48
CA GLU A 172 5.82 10.77 5.66
C GLU A 172 5.16 9.50 6.24
N SER A 173 3.87 9.33 5.98
CA SER A 173 3.07 8.23 6.52
C SER A 173 2.21 7.57 5.45
N TRP A 174 2.36 7.99 4.18
CA TRP A 174 1.59 7.48 3.07
C TRP A 174 2.40 6.48 2.24
N ASN A 175 1.74 5.43 1.77
CA ASN A 175 2.27 4.61 0.69
C ASN A 175 1.69 5.12 -0.62
N ALA A 176 2.55 5.33 -1.61
CA ALA A 176 2.17 5.81 -2.92
C ALA A 176 2.40 4.71 -3.96
N TYR A 177 1.37 4.43 -4.76
CA TYR A 177 1.42 3.45 -5.83
C TYR A 177 1.01 4.11 -7.15
N ILE A 178 1.64 3.68 -8.23
CA ILE A 178 1.32 4.12 -9.59
C ILE A 178 1.18 2.90 -10.50
N ARG A 179 0.22 2.97 -11.40
CA ARG A 179 0.11 2.08 -12.55
C ARG A 179 0.53 2.84 -13.77
N ILE A 180 1.51 2.33 -14.46
CA ILE A 180 2.08 2.97 -15.65
C ILE A 180 1.60 2.27 -16.93
N LYS A 181 1.62 2.99 -18.04
CA LYS A 181 1.35 2.41 -19.35
C LYS A 181 2.44 1.42 -19.75
N PRO A 182 2.11 0.37 -20.51
CA PRO A 182 3.10 -0.59 -21.01
C PRO A 182 4.24 0.10 -21.77
N ASN A 183 5.44 -0.48 -21.67
CA ASN A 183 6.67 -0.01 -22.32
C ASN A 183 7.13 1.41 -21.89
N THR A 184 6.71 1.89 -20.72
CA THR A 184 7.22 3.13 -20.15
C THR A 184 8.69 2.98 -19.75
N ASP A 185 9.54 3.92 -20.17
CA ASP A 185 10.94 4.00 -19.72
C ASP A 185 10.98 4.47 -18.25
N ILE A 186 11.43 3.59 -17.36
CA ILE A 186 11.44 3.81 -15.91
C ILE A 186 12.50 4.85 -15.51
N GLU A 187 13.61 4.95 -16.21
CA GLU A 187 14.62 5.96 -15.90
C GLU A 187 14.11 7.37 -16.27
N ALA A 188 13.47 7.50 -17.44
CA ALA A 188 12.83 8.74 -17.84
C ALA A 188 11.68 9.12 -16.91
N LEU A 189 10.86 8.14 -16.48
CA LEU A 189 9.79 8.33 -15.50
C LEU A 189 10.34 8.86 -14.18
N ASN A 190 11.36 8.21 -13.61
CA ASN A 190 11.99 8.65 -12.36
C ASN A 190 12.54 10.09 -12.45
N LYS A 191 13.18 10.46 -13.57
CA LYS A 191 13.64 11.83 -13.78
C LYS A 191 12.49 12.83 -13.76
N ARG A 192 11.38 12.52 -14.44
CA ARG A 192 10.20 13.40 -14.51
C ARG A 192 9.52 13.53 -13.15
N ILE A 193 9.37 12.43 -12.39
CA ILE A 193 8.82 12.46 -11.02
C ILE A 193 9.70 13.35 -10.12
N ASN A 194 11.01 13.20 -10.20
CA ASN A 194 11.94 14.00 -9.38
C ASN A 194 11.93 15.49 -9.77
N LEU A 195 11.83 15.81 -11.06
CA LEU A 195 11.67 17.20 -11.52
C LEU A 195 10.37 17.82 -10.97
N MET A 196 9.28 17.09 -10.99
CA MET A 196 8.01 17.52 -10.40
C MET A 196 8.15 17.71 -8.89
N MET A 197 8.75 16.74 -8.18
CA MET A 197 8.91 16.80 -6.73
C MET A 197 9.77 17.99 -6.28
N GLN A 198 10.83 18.33 -7.02
CA GLN A 198 11.68 19.51 -6.74
C GLN A 198 10.92 20.84 -6.76
N GLN A 199 9.82 20.95 -7.49
CA GLN A 199 8.98 22.16 -7.51
C GLN A 199 8.21 22.37 -6.20
N HIS A 200 8.05 21.31 -5.41
CA HIS A 200 7.29 21.32 -4.16
C HIS A 200 8.17 21.33 -2.90
N ILE A 201 9.49 21.15 -3.06
CA ILE A 201 10.45 21.27 -1.95
C ILE A 201 10.89 22.73 -1.85
N PRO A 202 10.74 23.40 -0.70
CA PRO A 202 11.25 24.77 -0.51
C PRO A 202 12.75 24.82 -0.77
N LYS A 203 13.23 25.86 -1.46
CA LYS A 203 14.65 26.01 -1.84
C LYS A 203 15.58 26.10 -0.62
N ASP A 204 15.06 26.57 0.50
CA ASP A 204 15.75 26.74 1.79
C ASP A 204 15.43 25.63 2.80
N ALA A 205 14.79 24.55 2.35
CA ALA A 205 14.35 23.46 3.23
C ALA A 205 15.49 22.72 3.98
N GLY A 206 16.75 22.82 3.47
CA GLY A 206 17.88 22.11 4.04
C GLY A 206 17.82 20.59 3.88
N TYR A 207 16.87 20.09 3.10
CA TYR A 207 16.72 18.68 2.76
C TYR A 207 16.35 18.47 1.29
N ASN A 208 16.53 17.24 0.82
CA ASN A 208 16.13 16.80 -0.52
C ASN A 208 15.40 15.45 -0.43
N MET A 209 14.48 15.23 -1.35
CA MET A 209 13.76 13.95 -1.52
C MET A 209 13.99 13.46 -2.95
N GLU A 210 14.53 12.25 -3.07
CA GLU A 210 14.67 11.53 -4.34
C GLU A 210 13.61 10.42 -4.38
N ILE A 211 12.74 10.44 -5.38
CA ILE A 211 11.67 9.47 -5.57
C ILE A 211 12.13 8.38 -6.54
N ILE A 212 11.89 7.13 -6.16
CA ILE A 212 12.30 5.95 -6.90
C ILE A 212 11.07 5.07 -7.10
N ALA A 213 10.67 4.86 -8.36
CA ALA A 213 9.63 3.90 -8.71
C ALA A 213 10.21 2.48 -8.68
N LYS A 214 9.67 1.62 -7.81
CA LYS A 214 10.07 0.21 -7.69
C LYS A 214 8.93 -0.69 -8.13
N PRO A 215 9.17 -1.71 -8.99
CA PRO A 215 8.16 -2.69 -9.32
C PRO A 215 7.56 -3.32 -8.06
N ILE A 216 6.26 -3.49 -8.02
CA ILE A 216 5.57 -4.02 -6.82
C ILE A 216 6.11 -5.39 -6.40
N ARG A 217 6.44 -6.26 -7.36
CA ARG A 217 7.01 -7.59 -7.14
C ARG A 217 8.33 -7.60 -6.37
N ASP A 218 9.08 -6.47 -6.43
CA ASP A 218 10.38 -6.33 -5.77
C ASP A 218 10.29 -5.68 -4.39
N THR A 219 9.10 -5.18 -4.02
CA THR A 219 8.85 -4.50 -2.74
C THR A 219 9.16 -5.40 -1.56
N TYR A 220 8.66 -6.64 -1.55
CA TYR A 220 8.92 -7.59 -0.46
C TYR A 220 10.42 -7.82 -0.22
N ARG A 221 11.19 -8.03 -1.30
CA ARG A 221 12.64 -8.22 -1.22
C ARG A 221 13.40 -6.96 -0.79
N SER A 222 12.76 -5.80 -0.93
CA SER A 222 13.35 -4.50 -0.56
C SER A 222 13.28 -4.21 0.94
N PHE A 223 12.45 -4.93 1.71
CA PHE A 223 12.38 -4.74 3.16
C PHE A 223 13.69 -5.17 3.84
N ASP A 224 14.21 -4.32 4.73
CA ASP A 224 15.47 -4.55 5.44
C ASP A 224 15.50 -5.88 6.19
N LYS A 225 14.37 -6.27 6.81
CA LYS A 225 14.24 -7.56 7.49
C LYS A 225 14.46 -8.73 6.53
N VAL A 226 13.87 -8.68 5.34
CA VAL A 226 13.99 -9.73 4.31
C VAL A 226 15.41 -9.78 3.78
N LYS A 227 16.02 -8.62 3.46
CA LYS A 227 17.41 -8.53 2.98
C LYS A 227 18.41 -9.13 3.97
N ARG A 228 18.21 -8.94 5.28
CA ARG A 228 19.09 -9.48 6.33
C ARG A 228 18.86 -10.96 6.60
N MET A 229 17.59 -11.39 6.62
CA MET A 229 17.25 -12.77 6.99
C MET A 229 17.52 -13.79 5.88
N THR A 230 17.33 -13.40 4.62
CA THR A 230 17.50 -14.32 3.47
C THR A 230 18.91 -14.93 3.42
N PRO A 231 20.03 -14.17 3.45
CA PRO A 231 21.35 -14.77 3.42
C PRO A 231 21.63 -15.65 4.64
N ILE A 232 21.17 -15.27 5.83
CA ILE A 232 21.34 -16.07 7.05
C ILE A 232 20.66 -17.43 6.88
N LEU A 233 19.42 -17.47 6.40
CA LEU A 233 18.70 -18.71 6.16
C LEU A 233 19.36 -19.58 5.09
N CYS A 234 19.90 -18.97 4.02
CA CYS A 234 20.64 -19.69 2.98
C CYS A 234 21.92 -20.33 3.55
N ILE A 235 22.68 -19.60 4.39
CA ILE A 235 23.89 -20.15 5.02
C ILE A 235 23.54 -21.31 5.97
N LEU A 236 22.51 -21.15 6.81
CA LEU A 236 22.05 -22.23 7.69
C LEU A 236 21.62 -23.47 6.91
N GLY A 237 20.86 -23.30 5.83
CA GLY A 237 20.46 -24.40 4.95
C GLY A 237 21.67 -25.11 4.32
N ALA A 238 22.66 -24.35 3.84
CA ALA A 238 23.89 -24.93 3.31
C ALA A 238 24.69 -25.70 4.37
N CYS A 239 24.79 -25.19 5.60
CA CYS A 239 25.44 -25.88 6.71
C CYS A 239 24.74 -27.20 7.05
N ILE A 240 23.41 -27.23 7.10
CA ILE A 240 22.63 -28.44 7.38
C ILE A 240 22.87 -29.49 6.28
N LEU A 241 22.81 -29.08 5.00
CA LEU A 241 23.08 -29.97 3.89
C LEU A 241 24.52 -30.54 3.93
N PHE A 242 25.51 -29.70 4.27
CA PHE A 242 26.89 -30.12 4.40
C PHE A 242 27.08 -31.13 5.52
N ILE A 243 26.51 -30.90 6.72
CA ILE A 243 26.56 -31.84 7.85
C ILE A 243 25.89 -33.16 7.47
N THR A 244 24.75 -33.12 6.80
CA THR A 244 24.02 -34.32 6.35
C THR A 244 24.85 -35.15 5.36
N ALA A 245 25.49 -34.46 4.41
CA ALA A 245 26.39 -35.12 3.45
C ALA A 245 27.61 -35.75 4.13
N LEU A 246 28.24 -35.05 5.08
CA LEU A 246 29.35 -35.61 5.87
C LEU A 246 28.92 -36.84 6.65
N ASN A 247 27.79 -36.78 7.34
CA ASN A 247 27.27 -37.93 8.08
C ASN A 247 27.01 -39.14 7.17
N TYR A 248 26.48 -38.92 5.98
CA TYR A 248 26.28 -39.97 5.00
C TYR A 248 27.59 -40.62 4.58
N VAL A 249 28.61 -39.82 4.26
CA VAL A 249 29.95 -40.31 3.85
C VAL A 249 30.68 -41.03 4.98
N LEU A 250 30.52 -40.58 6.23
CA LEU A 250 31.18 -41.20 7.41
C LEU A 250 30.53 -42.50 7.88
N LEU A 251 29.24 -42.71 7.52
CA LEU A 251 28.50 -43.92 7.92
C LEU A 251 28.39 -44.96 6.79
N SER A 252 28.83 -44.64 5.57
CA SER A 252 28.91 -45.53 4.44
C SER A 252 30.29 -46.19 4.34
#